data_d3fc7fdcd657ca9830552247d7901020
#
_entry.id   d3fc7fdcd657ca9830552247d7901020
#
_cell.length_a   1.000
_cell.length_b   1.000
_cell.length_c   1.000
_cell.angle_alpha   90.00
_cell.angle_beta   90.00
_cell.angle_gamma   90.00
#
_symmetry.space_group_name_H-M   'P 1'
#
loop_
_entity.id
_entity.type
_entity.pdbx_description
1 polymer ?
#
loop_
_entity_poly.entity_id
_entity_poly.type
_entity_poly.pdbx_seq_one_letter_code
_entity_poly.pdbx_strand_id
1 'polypeptide(L)'
;AQAAFAGEAFPPRGYGMKCVHGSVFDRCLRLDRNPQGFLPVEKPGLSVSSFRSGISNGADGIPAFSRRKVELYKGNNKSLNLMPVSLPLYVSLKRVKTEYSMIKPTLLVLAAGMGSRYGSLKQMDGVGPGNEAIIDYSVYDAIRAGFGKVVFVIRHSFASDFQEVFTEERFGGRIRVEYVYQELDCLPEGFTVPEGRVKPWGTNHAILVARDAVHEPFAVINADDFYGAEAFRTIAEYLRGLNGASGRYCMVAYELSRTLSENGTVSRGVCSVNAAGDLTGMVEHTQIERTAAGIVDHGANGDEPLAEDTPVSMNLFGFTPDYFAHSEAFFRSFLQESAGNLKAECYIPSMVNKLIADGTASVRVLRSPAQWFGVTYKEDKPLLVANLKKMIRAGIYPEYLWR
;
A
#
# COMPACT_ATOMS: atom_id res chain seq x y z
N ALA A 1 -5.36 58.86 8.18
CA ALA A 1 -4.35 59.05 9.23
C ALA A 1 -3.36 57.88 9.17
N GLN A 2 -2.14 58.22 8.78
CA GLN A 2 -0.97 57.37 8.73
C GLN A 2 -0.50 56.98 10.14
N ALA A 3 -0.04 55.76 10.30
CA ALA A 3 1.06 55.44 11.21
C ALA A 3 1.78 54.20 10.64
N ALA A 4 3.02 54.45 10.20
CA ALA A 4 3.99 53.42 9.81
C ALA A 4 4.64 52.87 11.09
N PHE A 5 4.94 51.55 11.09
CA PHE A 5 5.97 50.99 11.95
C PHE A 5 6.87 50.06 11.10
N ALA A 6 8.16 50.40 11.15
CA ALA A 6 9.22 49.68 10.51
C ALA A 6 9.46 48.34 11.22
N GLY A 7 9.58 47.26 10.42
CA GLY A 7 9.96 45.93 10.86
C GLY A 7 11.38 45.62 10.44
N GLU A 8 12.19 45.18 11.37
CA GLU A 8 13.55 44.73 11.13
C GLU A 8 13.58 43.40 10.40
N ALA A 9 14.34 43.37 9.29
CA ALA A 9 14.60 42.16 8.50
C ALA A 9 15.72 41.36 9.14
N PHE A 10 15.47 40.10 9.48
CA PHE A 10 16.49 39.11 9.77
C PHE A 10 16.94 38.39 8.49
N PRO A 11 18.24 38.19 8.28
CA PRO A 11 18.74 37.50 7.10
C PRO A 11 18.50 36.00 7.15
N PRO A 12 18.26 35.33 6.01
CA PRO A 12 18.07 33.88 5.97
C PRO A 12 19.41 33.19 6.19
N ARG A 13 19.51 32.38 7.23
CA ARG A 13 20.63 31.44 7.39
C ARG A 13 20.43 30.28 6.42
N GLY A 14 21.16 30.33 5.30
CA GLY A 14 21.30 29.24 4.37
C GLY A 14 22.10 28.11 5.01
N TYR A 15 21.47 27.00 5.31
CA TYR A 15 22.15 25.72 5.54
C TYR A 15 22.25 25.00 4.20
N GLY A 16 23.38 25.17 3.54
CA GLY A 16 23.78 24.35 2.41
C GLY A 16 24.11 22.94 2.91
N MET A 17 23.19 21.99 2.73
CA MET A 17 23.49 20.58 2.89
C MET A 17 24.28 20.11 1.67
N LYS A 18 25.60 20.02 1.79
CA LYS A 18 26.42 19.22 0.86
C LYS A 18 26.13 17.75 1.15
N CYS A 19 25.46 17.07 0.23
CA CYS A 19 25.39 15.62 0.22
C CYS A 19 26.80 15.06 0.01
N VAL A 20 27.43 14.58 1.07
CA VAL A 20 28.63 13.76 1.00
C VAL A 20 28.16 12.31 0.98
N HIS A 21 28.43 11.61 -0.12
CA HIS A 21 28.27 10.16 -0.21
C HIS A 21 29.26 9.50 0.77
N GLY A 22 28.85 9.34 2.02
CA GLY A 22 29.59 8.55 3.00
C GLY A 22 29.30 7.06 2.82
N SER A 23 30.34 6.24 2.82
CA SER A 23 30.20 4.79 2.80
C SER A 23 29.44 4.30 4.05
N VAL A 24 28.79 3.12 3.95
CA VAL A 24 28.06 2.47 5.07
C VAL A 24 28.96 2.32 6.30
N PHE A 25 30.26 2.31 6.13
CA PHE A 25 31.25 2.20 7.20
C PHE A 25 31.40 3.48 8.03
N ASP A 26 31.31 4.66 7.41
CA ASP A 26 31.34 5.95 8.14
C ASP A 26 30.11 6.15 9.02
N ARG A 27 28.96 5.56 8.65
CA ARG A 27 27.75 5.60 9.51
C ARG A 27 27.87 4.71 10.73
N CYS A 28 28.49 3.54 10.62
CA CYS A 28 28.67 2.64 11.76
C CYS A 28 29.64 3.22 12.82
N LEU A 29 30.67 3.97 12.40
CA LEU A 29 31.59 4.63 13.35
C LEU A 29 30.98 5.85 14.05
N ARG A 30 29.89 6.44 13.52
CA ARG A 30 29.19 7.57 14.16
C ARG A 30 28.05 7.17 15.12
N LEU A 31 27.62 5.90 15.07
CA LEU A 31 26.52 5.42 15.91
C LEU A 31 26.95 5.02 17.34
N ASP A 32 28.25 4.96 17.61
CA ASP A 32 28.77 4.66 18.95
C ASP A 32 28.93 5.91 19.85
N ARG A 33 28.31 7.04 19.50
CA ARG A 33 28.23 8.19 20.40
C ARG A 33 27.04 8.03 21.35
N ASN A 34 27.34 7.69 22.59
CA ASN A 34 26.41 7.66 23.71
C ASN A 34 25.63 9.00 23.79
N PRO A 35 24.29 8.97 23.87
CA PRO A 35 23.46 10.19 23.98
C PRO A 35 23.71 11.03 25.23
N GLN A 36 24.51 10.59 26.18
CA GLN A 36 24.81 11.30 27.42
C GLN A 36 26.12 12.09 27.43
N GLY A 37 26.79 12.25 26.30
CA GLY A 37 27.88 13.21 26.15
C GLY A 37 29.20 12.89 26.85
N PHE A 38 29.42 11.69 27.37
CA PHE A 38 30.70 11.25 27.89
C PHE A 38 31.61 10.82 26.74
N LEU A 39 32.77 11.47 26.63
CA LEU A 39 33.84 11.12 25.70
C LEU A 39 34.40 9.74 26.06
N PRO A 40 34.61 8.83 25.10
CA PRO A 40 35.33 7.61 25.35
C PRO A 40 36.77 7.94 25.73
N VAL A 41 37.26 7.25 26.75
CA VAL A 41 38.67 7.34 27.20
C VAL A 41 39.54 6.89 26.03
N GLU A 42 40.26 7.83 25.43
CA GLU A 42 41.29 7.52 24.42
C GLU A 42 42.37 6.62 25.03
N LYS A 43 42.47 5.40 24.54
CA LYS A 43 43.68 4.60 24.76
C LYS A 43 44.76 5.14 23.82
N PRO A 44 45.87 5.68 24.29
CA PRO A 44 46.89 6.24 23.43
C PRO A 44 47.57 5.14 22.61
N GLY A 45 47.61 5.29 21.30
CA GLY A 45 48.49 4.55 20.43
C GLY A 45 47.90 3.70 19.29
N LEU A 46 46.61 3.89 18.89
CA LEU A 46 46.05 3.26 17.70
C LEU A 46 45.50 4.29 16.72
N SER A 47 46.08 4.36 15.52
CA SER A 47 45.54 5.13 14.39
C SER A 47 45.20 4.19 13.24
N VAL A 48 44.05 4.41 12.58
CA VAL A 48 43.64 3.70 11.37
C VAL A 48 43.92 4.59 10.17
N SER A 49 44.93 4.29 9.40
CA SER A 49 45.24 5.01 8.18
C SER A 49 44.92 4.19 6.94
N SER A 50 43.99 4.70 6.14
CA SER A 50 43.60 4.32 4.78
C SER A 50 43.03 2.92 4.50
N PHE A 51 41.80 2.90 3.96
CA PHE A 51 41.13 1.79 3.31
C PHE A 51 41.35 1.86 1.77
N ARG A 52 41.92 0.84 1.15
CA ARG A 52 41.84 0.63 -0.29
C ARG A 52 40.96 -0.59 -0.56
N SER A 53 39.87 -0.40 -1.33
CA SER A 53 39.02 -1.47 -1.81
C SER A 53 39.46 -1.87 -3.22
N GLY A 54 39.88 -3.12 -3.40
CA GLY A 54 40.04 -3.73 -4.71
C GLY A 54 38.86 -4.66 -4.98
N ILE A 55 38.13 -4.44 -6.08
CA ILE A 55 37.11 -5.37 -6.58
C ILE A 55 37.73 -6.08 -7.77
N SER A 56 37.89 -7.41 -7.72
CA SER A 56 38.14 -8.23 -8.89
C SER A 56 36.86 -8.97 -9.27
N ASN A 57 36.42 -8.79 -10.50
CA ASN A 57 35.29 -9.55 -11.05
C ASN A 57 35.77 -10.93 -11.48
N GLY A 58 35.20 -11.98 -10.92
CA GLY A 58 35.31 -13.35 -11.43
C GLY A 58 34.37 -13.58 -12.60
N ALA A 59 34.74 -14.48 -13.50
CA ALA A 59 34.09 -14.72 -14.80
C ALA A 59 32.66 -15.28 -14.76
N ASP A 60 32.07 -15.62 -13.57
CA ASP A 60 30.80 -16.35 -13.47
C ASP A 60 29.70 -15.61 -12.70
N GLY A 61 29.77 -14.30 -12.57
CA GLY A 61 28.63 -13.46 -12.10
C GLY A 61 28.19 -13.67 -10.64
N ILE A 62 28.84 -14.51 -9.84
CA ILE A 62 28.58 -14.69 -8.41
C ILE A 62 29.67 -13.96 -7.62
N PRO A 63 29.37 -13.02 -6.73
CA PRO A 63 30.39 -12.35 -5.95
C PRO A 63 31.03 -13.35 -4.96
N ALA A 64 32.26 -13.75 -5.25
CA ALA A 64 33.06 -14.53 -4.34
C ALA A 64 33.47 -13.66 -3.14
N PHE A 65 32.94 -13.98 -1.96
CA PHE A 65 33.39 -13.36 -0.72
C PHE A 65 34.80 -13.84 -0.38
N SER A 66 35.80 -13.06 -0.80
CA SER A 66 37.16 -13.31 -0.37
C SER A 66 37.31 -12.93 1.11
N ARG A 67 38.00 -13.79 1.88
CA ARG A 67 38.38 -13.51 3.28
C ARG A 67 39.28 -12.27 3.28
N ARG A 68 38.75 -11.13 3.70
CA ARG A 68 39.52 -9.88 3.82
C ARG A 68 40.33 -9.94 5.10
N LYS A 69 41.63 -9.74 4.97
CA LYS A 69 42.56 -9.54 6.08
C LYS A 69 42.47 -8.06 6.50
N VAL A 70 42.24 -7.81 7.79
CA VAL A 70 42.33 -6.48 8.38
C VAL A 70 43.69 -6.38 9.06
N GLU A 71 44.55 -5.53 8.57
CA GLU A 71 45.86 -5.26 9.20
C GLU A 71 45.72 -4.05 10.14
N LEU A 72 46.05 -4.28 11.39
CA LEU A 72 46.12 -3.26 12.44
C LEU A 72 47.56 -2.90 12.69
N TYR A 73 47.92 -1.61 12.59
CA TYR A 73 49.25 -1.11 12.87
C TYR A 73 49.28 -0.37 14.21
N LYS A 74 50.24 -0.66 15.03
CA LYS A 74 50.54 0.15 16.23
C LYS A 74 51.63 1.16 15.86
N GLY A 75 51.49 2.40 16.32
CA GLY A 75 52.49 3.45 16.07
C GLY A 75 53.89 2.91 16.45
N ASN A 76 54.80 2.89 15.47
CA ASN A 76 56.17 2.38 15.43
C ASN A 76 56.38 1.12 14.58
N ASN A 77 55.67 0.95 13.45
CA ASN A 77 55.96 0.03 12.36
C ASN A 77 56.26 -1.47 12.74
N LYS A 78 55.67 -1.98 13.80
CA LYS A 78 55.73 -3.41 14.06
C LYS A 78 54.38 -4.03 13.75
N SER A 79 54.33 -4.94 12.78
CA SER A 79 53.11 -5.73 12.43
C SER A 79 52.68 -6.57 13.59
N LEU A 80 51.41 -6.42 14.02
CA LEU A 80 50.77 -7.32 14.96
C LEU A 80 50.03 -8.43 14.18
N ASN A 81 50.21 -9.68 14.66
CA ASN A 81 49.65 -10.87 14.05
C ASN A 81 48.13 -10.73 13.81
N LEU A 82 47.72 -11.26 12.66
CA LEU A 82 46.34 -11.37 12.21
C LEU A 82 45.47 -12.09 13.26
N MET A 83 44.51 -11.39 13.83
CA MET A 83 43.43 -12.05 14.54
C MET A 83 42.29 -12.36 13.56
N PRO A 84 41.72 -13.57 13.56
CA PRO A 84 40.51 -13.85 12.80
C PRO A 84 39.37 -13.05 13.41
N VAL A 85 38.64 -12.29 12.56
CA VAL A 85 37.44 -11.60 12.96
C VAL A 85 36.42 -12.65 13.39
N SER A 86 36.24 -12.76 14.70
CA SER A 86 35.44 -13.81 15.32
C SER A 86 33.91 -13.55 15.17
N LEU A 87 33.16 -14.63 15.27
CA LEU A 87 31.68 -14.73 15.27
C LEU A 87 30.88 -13.53 15.82
N PRO A 88 31.33 -12.77 16.84
CA PRO A 88 30.55 -11.64 17.39
C PRO A 88 30.28 -10.50 16.40
N LEU A 89 31.19 -10.21 15.47
CA LEU A 89 30.98 -9.13 14.48
C LEU A 89 29.92 -9.49 13.42
N TYR A 90 29.87 -10.77 13.04
CA TYR A 90 28.87 -11.28 12.10
C TYR A 90 27.45 -11.31 12.71
N VAL A 91 27.36 -11.63 14.00
CA VAL A 91 26.10 -11.60 14.76
C VAL A 91 25.62 -10.15 14.96
N SER A 92 26.54 -9.21 15.22
CA SER A 92 26.22 -7.77 15.34
C SER A 92 25.73 -7.18 14.01
N LEU A 93 26.35 -7.56 12.88
CA LEU A 93 25.89 -7.13 11.56
C LEU A 93 24.52 -7.74 11.15
N LYS A 94 24.24 -8.98 11.57
CA LYS A 94 22.89 -9.56 11.42
C LYS A 94 21.86 -8.85 12.31
N ARG A 95 22.23 -8.49 13.54
CA ARG A 95 21.34 -7.77 14.46
C ARG A 95 21.05 -6.35 13.97
N VAL A 96 22.05 -5.63 13.45
CA VAL A 96 21.88 -4.30 12.86
C VAL A 96 21.01 -4.33 11.59
N LYS A 97 21.05 -5.44 10.81
CA LYS A 97 20.13 -5.62 9.68
C LYS A 97 18.67 -5.85 10.09
N THR A 98 18.43 -6.31 11.33
CA THR A 98 17.08 -6.60 11.84
C THR A 98 16.43 -5.41 12.56
N GLU A 99 17.18 -4.36 12.87
CA GLU A 99 16.66 -3.16 13.56
C GLU A 99 16.35 -1.97 12.63
N TYR A 100 16.46 -2.11 11.32
CA TYR A 100 15.72 -1.21 10.44
C TYR A 100 14.24 -1.52 10.67
N SER A 101 13.56 -0.65 11.43
CA SER A 101 12.10 -0.66 11.57
C SER A 101 11.52 -0.81 10.17
N MET A 102 11.10 -2.04 9.83
CA MET A 102 10.44 -2.26 8.56
C MET A 102 9.17 -1.42 8.57
N ILE A 103 9.02 -0.54 7.59
CA ILE A 103 7.80 0.24 7.42
C ILE A 103 6.64 -0.75 7.38
N LYS A 104 5.70 -0.58 8.32
CA LYS A 104 4.45 -1.33 8.32
C LYS A 104 3.45 -0.52 7.49
N PRO A 105 3.01 -1.03 6.33
CA PRO A 105 2.06 -0.31 5.52
C PRO A 105 0.71 -0.16 6.23
N THR A 106 -0.09 0.82 5.78
CA THR A 106 -1.48 1.00 6.20
C THR A 106 -2.42 0.30 5.22
N LEU A 107 -3.46 -0.35 5.72
CA LEU A 107 -4.60 -0.80 4.94
C LEU A 107 -5.69 0.27 4.97
N LEU A 108 -6.06 0.81 3.81
CA LEU A 108 -7.18 1.73 3.65
C LEU A 108 -8.39 0.97 3.09
N VAL A 109 -9.47 0.92 3.85
CA VAL A 109 -10.68 0.16 3.51
C VAL A 109 -11.80 1.11 3.11
N LEU A 110 -12.22 1.06 1.85
CA LEU A 110 -13.27 1.93 1.32
C LEU A 110 -14.65 1.36 1.68
N ALA A 111 -15.24 1.90 2.72
CA ALA A 111 -16.53 1.46 3.27
C ALA A 111 -17.67 2.50 3.13
N ALA A 112 -17.39 3.71 2.64
CA ALA A 112 -18.37 4.80 2.57
C ALA A 112 -19.49 4.59 1.52
N GLY A 113 -19.29 3.73 0.53
CA GLY A 113 -20.28 3.39 -0.50
C GLY A 113 -21.43 2.50 -0.05
N MET A 114 -21.43 2.15 1.20
CA MET A 114 -22.27 1.13 1.82
C MET A 114 -23.67 1.59 2.21
N GLY A 115 -24.59 0.67 2.14
CA GLY A 115 -25.92 0.85 2.72
C GLY A 115 -26.99 1.40 1.80
N SER A 116 -26.67 1.96 0.63
CA SER A 116 -27.70 2.56 -0.24
C SER A 116 -28.62 1.56 -0.95
N ARG A 117 -28.19 0.29 -1.09
CA ARG A 117 -28.96 -0.72 -1.85
C ARG A 117 -29.75 -1.73 -1.00
N TYR A 118 -29.44 -1.86 0.31
CA TYR A 118 -29.98 -2.97 1.13
C TYR A 118 -30.52 -2.58 2.51
N GLY A 119 -30.51 -1.30 2.91
CA GLY A 119 -31.03 -0.85 4.21
C GLY A 119 -30.30 -1.40 5.45
N SER A 120 -29.25 -2.21 5.26
CA SER A 120 -28.37 -2.72 6.30
C SER A 120 -26.91 -2.61 5.85
N LEU A 121 -25.98 -2.56 6.80
CA LEU A 121 -24.55 -2.55 6.53
C LEU A 121 -24.12 -3.95 6.05
N LYS A 122 -24.12 -4.19 4.72
CA LYS A 122 -23.72 -5.47 4.11
C LYS A 122 -22.40 -6.03 4.63
N GLN A 123 -21.50 -5.18 5.06
CA GLN A 123 -20.18 -5.53 5.54
C GLN A 123 -20.21 -6.10 6.96
N MET A 124 -21.31 -5.91 7.66
CA MET A 124 -21.57 -6.50 8.96
C MET A 124 -22.27 -7.87 8.83
N ASP A 125 -22.70 -8.24 7.61
CA ASP A 125 -23.28 -9.56 7.34
C ASP A 125 -22.22 -10.65 7.51
N GLY A 126 -22.35 -11.48 8.52
CA GLY A 126 -21.45 -12.59 8.78
C GLY A 126 -21.39 -13.58 7.63
N VAL A 127 -20.18 -13.97 7.27
CA VAL A 127 -19.86 -15.00 6.28
C VAL A 127 -19.04 -16.14 6.87
N GLY A 128 -18.39 -15.89 8.01
CA GLY A 128 -17.63 -16.88 8.78
C GLY A 128 -18.45 -17.59 9.85
N PRO A 129 -17.91 -18.69 10.43
CA PRO A 129 -18.59 -19.48 11.47
C PRO A 129 -18.85 -18.70 12.76
N GLY A 130 -17.98 -17.75 13.11
CA GLY A 130 -18.12 -16.87 14.28
C GLY A 130 -18.86 -15.58 13.96
N ASN A 131 -19.60 -15.52 12.84
CA ASN A 131 -20.24 -14.31 12.33
C ASN A 131 -19.26 -13.22 11.90
N GLU A 132 -18.04 -13.64 11.48
CA GLU A 132 -17.06 -12.74 10.91
C GLU A 132 -17.55 -12.19 9.56
N ALA A 133 -17.45 -10.89 9.36
CA ALA A 133 -17.75 -10.22 8.10
C ALA A 133 -16.58 -10.36 7.09
N ILE A 134 -16.79 -9.99 5.83
CA ILE A 134 -15.73 -9.97 4.79
C ILE A 134 -14.55 -9.09 5.25
N ILE A 135 -14.84 -7.94 5.85
CA ILE A 135 -13.83 -7.04 6.41
C ILE A 135 -12.92 -7.75 7.44
N ASP A 136 -13.47 -8.63 8.28
CA ASP A 136 -12.68 -9.35 9.27
C ASP A 136 -11.60 -10.20 8.62
N TYR A 137 -11.91 -10.89 7.51
CA TYR A 137 -10.95 -11.67 6.74
C TYR A 137 -9.88 -10.77 6.10
N SER A 138 -10.27 -9.63 5.54
CA SER A 138 -9.34 -8.66 4.95
C SER A 138 -8.38 -8.11 6.00
N VAL A 139 -8.86 -7.72 7.19
CA VAL A 139 -8.01 -7.23 8.29
C VAL A 139 -7.14 -8.35 8.84
N TYR A 140 -7.66 -9.57 8.97
CA TYR A 140 -6.90 -10.74 9.42
C TYR A 140 -5.72 -11.03 8.47
N ASP A 141 -5.96 -10.99 7.15
CA ASP A 141 -4.92 -11.20 6.14
C ASP A 141 -3.91 -10.06 6.13
N ALA A 142 -4.34 -8.81 6.30
CA ALA A 142 -3.46 -7.66 6.44
C ALA A 142 -2.55 -7.77 7.67
N ILE A 143 -3.06 -8.19 8.83
CA ILE A 143 -2.26 -8.43 10.03
C ILE A 143 -1.18 -9.49 9.75
N ARG A 144 -1.55 -10.63 9.15
CA ARG A 144 -0.60 -11.69 8.77
C ARG A 144 0.44 -11.24 7.76
N ALA A 145 0.06 -10.35 6.85
CA ALA A 145 0.95 -9.74 5.87
C ALA A 145 1.85 -8.65 6.46
N GLY A 146 1.64 -8.22 7.71
CA GLY A 146 2.48 -7.27 8.44
C GLY A 146 2.08 -5.80 8.27
N PHE A 147 0.82 -5.52 7.95
CA PHE A 147 0.24 -4.17 8.07
C PHE A 147 0.21 -3.74 9.54
N GLY A 148 0.42 -2.44 9.79
CA GLY A 148 0.48 -1.89 11.15
C GLY A 148 -0.77 -1.12 11.56
N LYS A 149 -1.55 -0.68 10.57
CA LYS A 149 -2.72 0.16 10.76
C LYS A 149 -3.78 -0.19 9.72
N VAL A 150 -5.05 -0.11 10.11
CA VAL A 150 -6.20 -0.07 9.21
C VAL A 150 -6.91 1.28 9.38
N VAL A 151 -7.23 1.92 8.28
CA VAL A 151 -8.04 3.14 8.23
C VAL A 151 -9.31 2.82 7.47
N PHE A 152 -10.46 2.98 8.12
CA PHE A 152 -11.76 2.78 7.50
C PHE A 152 -12.30 4.11 7.01
N VAL A 153 -12.61 4.18 5.71
CA VAL A 153 -13.33 5.31 5.12
C VAL A 153 -14.81 5.01 5.21
N ILE A 154 -15.52 5.73 6.08
CA ILE A 154 -16.93 5.53 6.40
C ILE A 154 -17.74 6.81 6.19
N ARG A 155 -19.02 6.81 6.56
CA ARG A 155 -19.89 7.99 6.61
C ARG A 155 -20.42 8.19 8.01
N HIS A 156 -20.66 9.44 8.40
CA HIS A 156 -21.25 9.77 9.69
C HIS A 156 -22.61 9.09 9.92
N SER A 157 -23.38 8.87 8.83
CA SER A 157 -24.73 8.28 8.91
C SER A 157 -24.78 6.86 9.51
N PHE A 158 -23.66 6.15 9.55
CA PHE A 158 -23.57 4.81 10.15
C PHE A 158 -22.29 4.61 10.99
N ALA A 159 -21.61 5.70 11.33
CA ALA A 159 -20.34 5.64 12.03
C ALA A 159 -20.43 4.95 13.40
N SER A 160 -21.48 5.24 14.17
CA SER A 160 -21.68 4.63 15.50
C SER A 160 -21.70 3.10 15.41
N ASP A 161 -22.59 2.56 14.58
CA ASP A 161 -22.76 1.10 14.44
C ASP A 161 -21.49 0.43 13.89
N PHE A 162 -20.79 1.11 12.95
CA PHE A 162 -19.56 0.58 12.37
C PHE A 162 -18.41 0.55 13.39
N GLN A 163 -18.25 1.63 14.17
CA GLN A 163 -17.20 1.76 15.18
C GLN A 163 -17.41 0.86 16.38
N GLU A 164 -18.67 0.50 16.72
CA GLU A 164 -18.97 -0.49 17.76
C GLU A 164 -18.50 -1.89 17.37
N VAL A 165 -18.47 -2.21 16.06
CA VAL A 165 -18.12 -3.55 15.57
C VAL A 165 -16.64 -3.68 15.25
N PHE A 166 -16.04 -2.74 14.48
CA PHE A 166 -14.68 -2.88 13.95
C PHE A 166 -13.66 -2.10 14.78
N THR A 167 -13.37 -2.57 15.98
CA THR A 167 -12.46 -1.95 16.96
C THR A 167 -11.09 -2.63 17.00
N GLU A 168 -10.10 -2.00 17.64
CA GLU A 168 -8.81 -2.64 17.92
C GLU A 168 -8.96 -3.90 18.76
N GLU A 169 -9.88 -3.88 19.75
CA GLU A 169 -10.18 -5.03 20.62
C GLU A 169 -10.75 -6.19 19.81
N ARG A 170 -11.65 -5.91 18.85
CA ARG A 170 -12.16 -6.96 17.93
C ARG A 170 -11.02 -7.65 17.21
N PHE A 171 -10.01 -6.91 16.77
CA PHE A 171 -8.84 -7.43 16.07
C PHE A 171 -7.73 -7.92 17.02
N GLY A 172 -8.05 -8.10 18.30
CA GLY A 172 -7.14 -8.62 19.32
C GLY A 172 -5.97 -7.69 19.63
N GLY A 173 -6.11 -6.38 19.44
CA GLY A 173 -5.05 -5.38 19.64
C GLY A 173 -3.84 -5.53 18.70
N ARG A 174 -4.00 -6.28 17.58
CA ARG A 174 -2.89 -6.64 16.66
C ARG A 174 -2.66 -5.63 15.55
N ILE A 175 -3.59 -4.70 15.35
CA ILE A 175 -3.53 -3.65 14.34
C ILE A 175 -4.19 -2.38 14.89
N ARG A 176 -3.60 -1.22 14.64
CA ARG A 176 -4.20 0.07 14.99
C ARG A 176 -5.39 0.35 14.09
N VAL A 177 -6.49 0.88 14.65
CA VAL A 177 -7.72 1.20 13.91
C VAL A 177 -7.95 2.71 13.93
N GLU A 178 -8.17 3.28 12.77
CA GLU A 178 -8.56 4.69 12.59
C GLU A 178 -9.76 4.78 11.65
N TYR A 179 -10.54 5.87 11.77
CA TYR A 179 -11.70 6.12 10.94
C TYR A 179 -11.61 7.50 10.33
N VAL A 180 -11.97 7.61 9.05
CA VAL A 180 -12.09 8.88 8.33
C VAL A 180 -13.45 8.92 7.62
N TYR A 181 -13.92 10.11 7.32
CA TYR A 181 -15.28 10.28 6.83
C TYR A 181 -15.29 10.83 5.41
N GLN A 182 -16.01 10.14 4.52
CA GLN A 182 -16.27 10.59 3.17
C GLN A 182 -17.67 11.21 3.09
N GLU A 183 -17.75 12.53 3.20
CA GLU A 183 -19.02 13.27 3.05
C GLU A 183 -19.01 14.12 1.76
N LEU A 184 -20.20 14.59 1.36
CA LEU A 184 -20.32 15.38 0.14
C LEU A 184 -19.62 16.73 0.23
N ASP A 185 -19.55 17.31 1.42
CA ASP A 185 -18.92 18.59 1.73
C ASP A 185 -17.42 18.50 2.02
N CYS A 186 -16.83 17.31 2.02
CA CYS A 186 -15.38 17.13 2.05
C CYS A 186 -14.76 17.55 0.72
N LEU A 187 -14.81 18.84 0.41
CA LEU A 187 -14.37 19.43 -0.86
C LEU A 187 -13.12 20.31 -0.66
N PRO A 188 -12.27 20.45 -1.67
CA PRO A 188 -11.19 21.42 -1.65
C PRO A 188 -11.73 22.84 -1.59
N GLU A 189 -10.95 23.77 -1.03
CA GLU A 189 -11.31 25.19 -0.97
C GLU A 189 -11.71 25.73 -2.35
N GLY A 190 -12.80 26.51 -2.37
CA GLY A 190 -13.37 27.12 -3.59
C GLY A 190 -14.46 26.28 -4.27
N PHE A 191 -14.75 25.08 -3.78
CA PHE A 191 -15.84 24.25 -4.31
C PHE A 191 -16.98 24.11 -3.28
N THR A 192 -18.20 23.95 -3.79
CA THR A 192 -19.40 23.71 -2.99
C THR A 192 -20.17 22.52 -3.53
N VAL A 193 -20.95 21.87 -2.67
CA VAL A 193 -21.81 20.76 -3.09
C VAL A 193 -22.90 21.28 -4.01
N PRO A 194 -23.04 20.79 -5.26
CA PRO A 194 -24.13 21.16 -6.13
C PRO A 194 -25.49 20.82 -5.54
N GLU A 195 -26.46 21.71 -5.73
CA GLU A 195 -27.83 21.44 -5.27
C GLU A 195 -28.37 20.14 -5.89
N GLY A 196 -29.02 19.31 -5.07
CA GLY A 196 -29.59 18.04 -5.47
C GLY A 196 -28.58 16.88 -5.58
N ARG A 197 -27.28 17.09 -5.32
CA ARG A 197 -26.32 15.99 -5.32
C ARG A 197 -26.47 15.13 -4.06
N VAL A 198 -26.69 13.83 -4.28
CA VAL A 198 -26.76 12.81 -3.22
C VAL A 198 -25.68 11.72 -3.39
N LYS A 199 -25.10 11.63 -4.60
CA LYS A 199 -24.14 10.60 -4.94
C LYS A 199 -22.76 10.96 -4.40
N PRO A 200 -22.03 10.02 -3.72
CA PRO A 200 -20.63 10.24 -3.32
C PRO A 200 -19.72 10.62 -4.51
N TRP A 201 -18.57 11.22 -4.22
CA TRP A 201 -17.64 11.70 -5.24
C TRP A 201 -16.77 10.61 -5.87
N GLY A 202 -16.93 9.36 -5.46
CA GLY A 202 -16.21 8.21 -6.02
C GLY A 202 -15.00 7.76 -5.19
N THR A 203 -14.33 6.70 -5.67
CA THR A 203 -13.30 5.98 -4.91
C THR A 203 -12.00 6.77 -4.77
N ASN A 204 -11.65 7.64 -5.72
CA ASN A 204 -10.48 8.51 -5.57
C ASN A 204 -10.68 9.54 -4.45
N HIS A 205 -11.86 10.12 -4.32
CA HIS A 205 -12.19 11.01 -3.22
C HIS A 205 -12.20 10.28 -1.87
N ALA A 206 -12.63 9.01 -1.84
CA ALA A 206 -12.55 8.18 -0.64
C ALA A 206 -11.10 7.96 -0.16
N ILE A 207 -10.13 7.87 -1.08
CA ILE A 207 -8.71 7.87 -0.69
C ILE A 207 -8.30 9.25 -0.18
N LEU A 208 -8.68 10.32 -0.88
CA LEU A 208 -8.23 11.67 -0.59
C LEU A 208 -8.58 12.13 0.83
N VAL A 209 -9.74 11.76 1.35
CA VAL A 209 -10.14 12.13 2.73
C VAL A 209 -9.29 11.46 3.81
N ALA A 210 -8.50 10.45 3.46
CA ALA A 210 -7.60 9.76 4.40
C ALA A 210 -6.19 10.37 4.50
N ARG A 211 -5.91 11.47 3.80
CA ARG A 211 -4.55 12.05 3.71
C ARG A 211 -3.91 12.39 5.05
N ASP A 212 -4.71 12.86 6.01
CA ASP A 212 -4.20 13.28 7.33
C ASP A 212 -4.04 12.09 8.30
N ALA A 213 -4.57 10.92 7.93
CA ALA A 213 -4.47 9.68 8.68
C ALA A 213 -3.40 8.72 8.13
N VAL A 214 -2.90 8.92 6.90
CA VAL A 214 -1.99 7.98 6.23
C VAL A 214 -0.73 8.67 5.76
N HIS A 215 0.40 8.35 6.39
CA HIS A 215 1.71 8.96 6.13
C HIS A 215 2.77 7.96 5.67
N GLU A 216 2.47 6.68 5.70
CA GLU A 216 3.27 5.55 5.23
C GLU A 216 2.72 4.98 3.92
N PRO A 217 3.48 4.13 3.17
CA PRO A 217 2.94 3.39 2.05
C PRO A 217 1.68 2.62 2.46
N PHE A 218 0.68 2.57 1.59
CA PHE A 218 -0.62 2.02 1.93
C PHE A 218 -1.24 1.21 0.80
N ALA A 219 -2.04 0.21 1.17
CA ALA A 219 -2.90 -0.51 0.24
C ALA A 219 -4.34 -0.06 0.38
N VAL A 220 -5.08 -0.06 -0.71
CA VAL A 220 -6.49 0.29 -0.79
C VAL A 220 -7.30 -0.91 -1.20
N ILE A 221 -8.43 -1.16 -0.53
CA ILE A 221 -9.40 -2.23 -0.85
C ILE A 221 -10.83 -1.72 -0.72
N ASN A 222 -11.74 -2.41 -1.39
CA ASN A 222 -13.18 -2.28 -1.12
C ASN A 222 -13.53 -3.10 0.14
N ALA A 223 -14.51 -2.63 0.90
CA ALA A 223 -14.94 -3.27 2.15
C ALA A 223 -15.76 -4.55 1.96
N ASP A 224 -16.37 -4.72 0.78
CA ASP A 224 -17.29 -5.79 0.43
C ASP A 224 -16.66 -6.88 -0.45
N ASP A 225 -15.35 -6.82 -0.68
CA ASP A 225 -14.60 -7.76 -1.49
C ASP A 225 -13.70 -8.66 -0.64
N PHE A 226 -13.65 -9.95 -0.98
CA PHE A 226 -12.70 -10.91 -0.41
C PHE A 226 -11.51 -11.09 -1.37
N TYR A 227 -10.33 -10.69 -0.93
CA TYR A 227 -9.10 -10.66 -1.75
C TYR A 227 -8.20 -11.89 -1.59
N GLY A 228 -8.27 -12.57 -0.44
CA GLY A 228 -7.43 -13.72 -0.10
C GLY A 228 -6.03 -13.35 0.40
N ALA A 229 -5.50 -14.20 1.27
CA ALA A 229 -4.25 -13.98 2.01
C ALA A 229 -3.03 -13.69 1.13
N GLU A 230 -2.95 -14.35 -0.03
CA GLU A 230 -1.83 -14.23 -0.96
C GLU A 230 -1.73 -12.81 -1.55
N ALA A 231 -2.87 -12.20 -1.87
CA ALA A 231 -2.90 -10.84 -2.40
C ALA A 231 -2.38 -9.82 -1.38
N PHE A 232 -2.78 -9.96 -0.11
CA PHE A 232 -2.25 -9.10 0.97
C PHE A 232 -0.76 -9.30 1.21
N ARG A 233 -0.27 -10.55 1.15
CA ARG A 233 1.16 -10.84 1.27
C ARG A 233 1.95 -10.18 0.14
N THR A 234 1.50 -10.37 -1.09
CA THR A 234 2.16 -9.86 -2.30
C THR A 234 2.25 -8.33 -2.29
N ILE A 235 1.14 -7.62 -1.99
CA ILE A 235 1.16 -6.16 -1.95
C ILE A 235 1.98 -5.61 -0.78
N ALA A 236 1.92 -6.24 0.40
CA ALA A 236 2.70 -5.82 1.56
C ALA A 236 4.22 -5.96 1.34
N GLU A 237 4.65 -7.02 0.66
CA GLU A 237 6.06 -7.23 0.30
C GLU A 237 6.55 -6.10 -0.63
N TYR A 238 5.77 -5.73 -1.63
CA TYR A 238 6.10 -4.64 -2.52
C TYR A 238 6.16 -3.29 -1.79
N LEU A 239 5.13 -2.95 -1.02
CA LEU A 239 5.05 -1.67 -0.28
C LEU A 239 6.21 -1.48 0.70
N ARG A 240 6.63 -2.53 1.39
CA ARG A 240 7.81 -2.49 2.28
C ARG A 240 9.12 -2.20 1.53
N GLY A 241 9.21 -2.58 0.26
CA GLY A 241 10.34 -2.29 -0.60
C GLY A 241 10.43 -0.84 -1.10
N LEU A 242 9.36 -0.06 -0.96
CA LEU A 242 9.25 1.31 -1.49
C LEU A 242 9.87 2.39 -0.60
N ASN A 243 10.69 2.06 0.36
CA ASN A 243 11.26 2.96 1.36
C ASN A 243 11.66 4.34 0.79
N GLY A 244 10.84 5.36 1.04
CA GLY A 244 11.06 6.73 0.57
C GLY A 244 10.89 6.96 -0.94
N ALA A 245 10.40 5.98 -1.69
CA ALA A 245 10.10 6.14 -3.10
C ALA A 245 8.84 7.00 -3.30
N SER A 246 8.81 7.78 -4.38
CA SER A 246 7.66 8.58 -4.82
C SER A 246 7.32 8.19 -6.25
N GLY A 247 6.04 8.26 -6.63
CA GLY A 247 5.57 7.93 -7.98
C GLY A 247 5.74 6.45 -8.37
N ARG A 248 5.94 5.58 -7.38
CA ARG A 248 6.08 4.13 -7.59
C ARG A 248 4.95 3.40 -6.89
N TYR A 249 3.95 3.08 -7.64
CA TYR A 249 2.73 2.44 -7.17
C TYR A 249 2.66 0.99 -7.62
N CYS A 250 1.69 0.26 -7.13
CA CYS A 250 1.38 -1.09 -7.57
C CYS A 250 -0.11 -1.36 -7.53
N MET A 251 -0.50 -2.46 -8.15
CA MET A 251 -1.82 -3.06 -8.01
C MET A 251 -1.69 -4.58 -8.00
N VAL A 252 -2.62 -5.26 -7.37
CA VAL A 252 -2.76 -6.71 -7.52
C VAL A 252 -3.82 -6.98 -8.58
N ALA A 253 -3.41 -7.60 -9.67
CA ALA A 253 -4.31 -8.07 -10.70
C ALA A 253 -4.66 -9.55 -10.47
N TYR A 254 -5.91 -9.87 -10.75
CA TYR A 254 -6.44 -11.23 -10.75
C TYR A 254 -6.64 -11.74 -12.17
N GLU A 255 -6.61 -13.04 -12.36
CA GLU A 255 -7.03 -13.65 -13.60
C GLU A 255 -8.55 -13.48 -13.76
N LEU A 256 -9.02 -13.03 -14.91
CA LEU A 256 -10.44 -12.75 -15.17
C LEU A 256 -11.33 -13.93 -14.80
N SER A 257 -10.92 -15.17 -15.15
CA SER A 257 -11.63 -16.40 -14.82
C SER A 257 -11.91 -16.62 -13.34
N ARG A 258 -11.13 -15.96 -12.46
CA ARG A 258 -11.25 -16.07 -11.00
C ARG A 258 -12.09 -14.95 -10.37
N THR A 259 -12.75 -14.14 -11.19
CA THR A 259 -13.51 -12.97 -10.73
C THR A 259 -14.95 -12.92 -11.27
N LEU A 260 -15.35 -13.92 -12.02
CA LEU A 260 -16.69 -13.98 -12.63
C LEU A 260 -17.75 -14.40 -11.60
N SER A 261 -19.01 -14.06 -11.87
CA SER A 261 -20.19 -14.55 -11.17
C SER A 261 -20.94 -15.55 -12.04
N GLU A 262 -21.53 -16.57 -11.41
CA GLU A 262 -22.44 -17.50 -12.08
C GLU A 262 -23.88 -16.92 -12.19
N ASN A 263 -24.12 -15.76 -11.57
CA ASN A 263 -25.43 -15.16 -11.42
C ASN A 263 -25.71 -14.00 -12.40
N GLY A 264 -24.76 -13.71 -13.30
CA GLY A 264 -24.92 -12.68 -14.33
C GLY A 264 -23.61 -12.01 -14.74
N THR A 265 -23.72 -10.98 -15.56
CA THR A 265 -22.59 -10.21 -16.05
C THR A 265 -21.92 -9.43 -14.93
N VAL A 266 -20.61 -9.21 -15.06
CA VAL A 266 -19.79 -8.43 -14.10
C VAL A 266 -19.07 -7.30 -14.81
N SER A 267 -18.70 -6.27 -14.02
CA SER A 267 -17.84 -5.17 -14.49
C SER A 267 -16.43 -5.36 -13.98
N ARG A 268 -15.40 -5.23 -14.85
CA ARG A 268 -13.98 -5.39 -14.50
C ARG A 268 -13.11 -4.37 -15.20
N GLY A 269 -12.15 -3.83 -14.48
CA GLY A 269 -11.08 -3.01 -15.05
C GLY A 269 -10.05 -3.92 -15.74
N VAL A 270 -10.17 -4.10 -17.06
CA VAL A 270 -9.20 -4.89 -17.84
C VAL A 270 -7.89 -4.14 -17.97
N CYS A 271 -6.79 -4.78 -17.59
CA CYS A 271 -5.47 -4.18 -17.50
C CYS A 271 -4.59 -4.48 -18.72
N SER A 272 -4.01 -3.46 -19.32
CA SER A 272 -2.92 -3.59 -20.29
C SER A 272 -1.57 -3.51 -19.56
N VAL A 273 -0.69 -4.47 -19.80
CA VAL A 273 0.59 -4.62 -19.07
C VAL A 273 1.73 -4.73 -20.07
N ASN A 274 2.81 -3.95 -19.88
CA ASN A 274 3.98 -4.01 -20.73
C ASN A 274 4.90 -5.20 -20.37
N ALA A 275 5.93 -5.43 -21.19
CA ALA A 275 6.89 -6.52 -20.99
C ALA A 275 7.69 -6.39 -19.67
N ALA A 276 7.80 -5.20 -19.11
CA ALA A 276 8.45 -4.96 -17.81
C ALA A 276 7.54 -5.31 -16.63
N GLY A 277 6.24 -5.57 -16.87
CA GLY A 277 5.23 -5.86 -15.86
C GLY A 277 4.59 -4.61 -15.24
N ASP A 278 4.68 -3.47 -15.91
CA ASP A 278 4.03 -2.24 -15.47
C ASP A 278 2.72 -2.03 -16.23
N LEU A 279 1.73 -1.48 -15.54
CA LEU A 279 0.45 -1.10 -16.11
C LEU A 279 0.64 0.01 -17.14
N THR A 280 0.06 -0.16 -18.32
CA THR A 280 0.04 0.87 -19.38
C THR A 280 -1.32 1.52 -19.56
N GLY A 281 -2.36 0.89 -19.04
CA GLY A 281 -3.72 1.41 -19.05
C GLY A 281 -4.70 0.41 -18.46
N MET A 282 -5.88 0.90 -18.11
CA MET A 282 -6.97 0.12 -17.58
C MET A 282 -8.29 0.63 -18.13
N VAL A 283 -9.11 -0.29 -18.66
CA VAL A 283 -10.41 0.01 -19.26
C VAL A 283 -11.50 -0.79 -18.55
N GLU A 284 -12.55 -0.11 -18.15
CA GLU A 284 -13.71 -0.75 -17.51
C GLU A 284 -14.57 -1.42 -18.57
N HIS A 285 -14.71 -2.74 -18.47
CA HIS A 285 -15.63 -3.58 -19.26
C HIS A 285 -16.81 -3.96 -18.34
N THR A 286 -18.03 -3.66 -18.74
CA THR A 286 -19.19 -3.66 -17.82
C THR A 286 -20.13 -4.84 -17.99
N GLN A 287 -19.96 -5.67 -19.01
CA GLN A 287 -20.87 -6.77 -19.35
C GLN A 287 -20.10 -8.05 -19.64
N ILE A 288 -19.23 -8.47 -18.74
CA ILE A 288 -18.41 -9.67 -18.90
C ILE A 288 -19.15 -10.86 -18.28
N GLU A 289 -19.26 -11.95 -19.03
CA GLU A 289 -19.77 -13.22 -18.52
C GLU A 289 -19.07 -14.43 -19.13
N ARG A 290 -19.27 -15.59 -18.50
CA ARG A 290 -18.83 -16.88 -19.03
C ARG A 290 -19.95 -17.49 -19.88
N THR A 291 -19.64 -17.78 -21.13
CA THR A 291 -20.52 -18.47 -22.07
C THR A 291 -19.98 -19.88 -22.37
N ALA A 292 -20.73 -20.67 -23.17
CA ALA A 292 -20.24 -21.95 -23.66
C ALA A 292 -19.01 -21.83 -24.59
N ALA A 293 -18.80 -20.65 -25.18
CA ALA A 293 -17.67 -20.36 -26.08
C ALA A 293 -16.45 -19.80 -25.37
N GLY A 294 -16.54 -19.50 -24.05
CA GLY A 294 -15.50 -18.86 -23.27
C GLY A 294 -15.99 -17.61 -22.55
N ILE A 295 -15.07 -16.75 -22.13
CA ILE A 295 -15.40 -15.46 -21.49
C ILE A 295 -15.62 -14.41 -22.58
N VAL A 296 -16.71 -13.66 -22.48
CA VAL A 296 -17.10 -12.65 -23.46
C VAL A 296 -17.48 -11.35 -22.74
N ASP A 297 -17.05 -10.22 -23.28
CA ASP A 297 -17.59 -8.91 -22.96
C ASP A 297 -18.63 -8.50 -24.00
N HIS A 298 -19.85 -8.23 -23.57
CA HIS A 298 -20.95 -7.75 -24.42
C HIS A 298 -20.94 -6.21 -24.48
N GLY A 299 -19.82 -5.67 -24.99
CA GLY A 299 -19.62 -4.23 -25.10
C GLY A 299 -20.49 -3.56 -26.16
N ALA A 300 -20.46 -2.23 -26.18
CA ALA A 300 -21.22 -1.42 -27.15
C ALA A 300 -20.87 -1.68 -28.62
N ASN A 301 -19.68 -2.24 -28.88
CA ASN A 301 -19.18 -2.55 -30.23
C ASN A 301 -19.44 -4.02 -30.64
N GLY A 302 -20.17 -4.78 -29.82
CA GLY A 302 -20.44 -6.20 -30.01
C GLY A 302 -19.65 -7.09 -29.03
N ASP A 303 -19.79 -8.39 -29.21
CA ASP A 303 -19.17 -9.39 -28.35
C ASP A 303 -17.67 -9.49 -28.63
N GLU A 304 -16.87 -9.30 -27.57
CA GLU A 304 -15.40 -9.43 -27.59
C GLU A 304 -14.97 -10.61 -26.71
N PRO A 305 -14.26 -11.61 -27.25
CA PRO A 305 -13.74 -12.71 -26.45
C PRO A 305 -12.56 -12.26 -25.62
N LEU A 306 -12.56 -12.63 -24.34
CA LEU A 306 -11.49 -12.35 -23.38
C LEU A 306 -10.81 -13.64 -22.93
N ALA A 307 -9.47 -13.61 -22.77
CA ALA A 307 -8.71 -14.76 -22.30
C ALA A 307 -8.97 -15.02 -20.81
N GLU A 308 -8.91 -16.29 -20.40
CA GLU A 308 -9.09 -16.72 -19.00
C GLU A 308 -8.11 -16.02 -18.03
N ASP A 309 -6.87 -15.81 -18.47
CA ASP A 309 -5.76 -15.22 -17.72
C ASP A 309 -5.62 -13.71 -17.90
N THR A 310 -6.59 -13.06 -18.59
CA THR A 310 -6.64 -11.61 -18.74
C THR A 310 -6.52 -10.94 -17.35
N PRO A 311 -5.52 -10.06 -17.14
CA PRO A 311 -5.36 -9.40 -15.85
C PRO A 311 -6.44 -8.35 -15.66
N VAL A 312 -7.14 -8.42 -14.50
CA VAL A 312 -8.19 -7.47 -14.15
C VAL A 312 -7.97 -6.87 -12.79
N SER A 313 -8.35 -5.60 -12.65
CA SER A 313 -8.35 -4.87 -11.39
C SER A 313 -9.61 -5.17 -10.59
N MET A 314 -9.39 -5.42 -9.30
CA MET A 314 -10.45 -5.52 -8.29
C MET A 314 -10.28 -4.43 -7.22
N ASN A 315 -9.74 -3.26 -7.58
CA ASN A 315 -9.46 -2.13 -6.70
C ASN A 315 -8.48 -2.42 -5.55
N LEU A 316 -7.61 -3.43 -5.68
CA LEU A 316 -6.50 -3.63 -4.75
C LEU A 316 -5.26 -2.89 -5.28
N PHE A 317 -5.06 -1.66 -4.82
CA PHE A 317 -3.94 -0.80 -5.19
C PHE A 317 -2.99 -0.57 -4.02
N GLY A 318 -1.72 -0.30 -4.33
CA GLY A 318 -0.71 0.13 -3.38
C GLY A 318 -0.08 1.46 -3.80
N PHE A 319 -0.04 2.40 -2.88
CA PHE A 319 0.43 3.76 -3.12
C PHE A 319 1.45 4.20 -2.08
N THR A 320 2.23 5.22 -2.43
CA THR A 320 3.03 6.01 -1.50
C THR A 320 2.31 7.33 -1.19
N PRO A 321 2.60 8.02 -0.07
CA PRO A 321 1.84 9.20 0.39
C PRO A 321 1.80 10.38 -0.60
N ASP A 322 2.74 10.45 -1.55
CA ASP A 322 2.71 11.45 -2.63
C ASP A 322 1.45 11.35 -3.51
N TYR A 323 0.78 10.19 -3.52
CA TYR A 323 -0.51 10.01 -4.20
C TYR A 323 -1.55 11.06 -3.77
N PHE A 324 -1.57 11.46 -2.51
CA PHE A 324 -2.56 12.42 -2.00
C PHE A 324 -2.48 13.79 -2.69
N ALA A 325 -1.26 14.28 -2.96
CA ALA A 325 -1.08 15.55 -3.66
C ALA A 325 -1.57 15.46 -5.13
N HIS A 326 -1.26 14.36 -5.81
CA HIS A 326 -1.74 14.10 -7.17
C HIS A 326 -3.26 13.92 -7.20
N SER A 327 -3.81 13.19 -6.22
CA SER A 327 -5.25 12.96 -6.07
C SER A 327 -6.03 14.25 -5.86
N GLU A 328 -5.53 15.17 -5.03
CA GLU A 328 -6.17 16.47 -4.82
C GLU A 328 -6.20 17.31 -6.11
N ALA A 329 -5.07 17.39 -6.82
CA ALA A 329 -4.99 18.12 -8.08
C ALA A 329 -5.96 17.54 -9.13
N PHE A 330 -6.00 16.21 -9.25
CA PHE A 330 -6.92 15.51 -10.15
C PHE A 330 -8.38 15.74 -9.77
N PHE A 331 -8.70 15.69 -8.47
CA PHE A 331 -10.06 15.88 -7.98
C PHE A 331 -10.56 17.32 -8.24
N ARG A 332 -9.68 18.33 -8.11
CA ARG A 332 -10.01 19.73 -8.46
C ARG A 332 -10.36 19.86 -9.94
N SER A 333 -9.58 19.27 -10.84
CA SER A 333 -9.88 19.26 -12.28
C SER A 333 -11.19 18.53 -12.57
N PHE A 334 -11.41 17.37 -11.96
CA PHE A 334 -12.65 16.60 -12.07
C PHE A 334 -13.88 17.44 -11.64
N LEU A 335 -13.81 18.17 -10.54
CA LEU A 335 -14.91 19.02 -10.06
C LEU A 335 -15.23 20.14 -11.04
N GLN A 336 -14.23 20.72 -11.70
CA GLN A 336 -14.42 21.75 -12.73
C GLN A 336 -15.07 21.16 -14.00
N GLU A 337 -14.56 20.03 -14.49
CA GLU A 337 -15.01 19.38 -15.72
C GLU A 337 -16.41 18.77 -15.58
N SER A 338 -16.73 18.24 -14.38
CA SER A 338 -18.02 17.61 -14.10
C SER A 338 -19.07 18.56 -13.51
N ALA A 339 -18.84 19.86 -13.54
CA ALA A 339 -19.77 20.87 -13.05
C ALA A 339 -21.17 20.67 -13.69
N GLY A 340 -22.20 20.53 -12.84
CA GLY A 340 -23.57 20.25 -13.28
C GLY A 340 -23.92 18.76 -13.46
N ASN A 341 -22.98 17.84 -13.45
CA ASN A 341 -23.29 16.42 -13.45
C ASN A 341 -23.39 15.87 -12.02
N LEU A 342 -24.61 15.76 -11.51
CA LEU A 342 -24.90 15.29 -10.15
C LEU A 342 -24.54 13.81 -9.89
N LYS A 343 -24.25 13.05 -10.96
CA LYS A 343 -23.93 11.61 -10.88
C LYS A 343 -22.47 11.28 -11.16
N ALA A 344 -21.65 12.27 -11.58
CA ALA A 344 -20.24 12.05 -11.89
C ALA A 344 -19.47 11.52 -10.64
N GLU A 345 -18.56 10.59 -10.84
CA GLU A 345 -17.71 10.01 -9.82
C GLU A 345 -16.24 10.00 -10.26
N CYS A 346 -15.37 10.42 -9.37
CA CYS A 346 -13.93 10.40 -9.52
C CYS A 346 -13.38 9.04 -9.08
N TYR A 347 -13.02 8.18 -10.03
CA TYR A 347 -12.58 6.82 -9.74
C TYR A 347 -11.07 6.70 -9.66
N ILE A 348 -10.58 5.72 -8.87
CA ILE A 348 -9.15 5.35 -8.80
C ILE A 348 -8.59 5.01 -10.20
N PRO A 349 -9.24 4.16 -11.03
CA PRO A 349 -8.75 3.85 -12.36
C PRO A 349 -8.49 5.07 -13.25
N SER A 350 -9.38 6.06 -13.23
CA SER A 350 -9.22 7.28 -14.02
C SER A 350 -8.00 8.09 -13.58
N MET A 351 -7.80 8.21 -12.25
CA MET A 351 -6.62 8.87 -11.69
C MET A 351 -5.33 8.12 -12.04
N VAL A 352 -5.31 6.79 -11.89
CA VAL A 352 -4.16 5.95 -12.21
C VAL A 352 -3.78 6.06 -13.69
N ASN A 353 -4.76 5.97 -14.60
CA ASN A 353 -4.54 6.12 -16.03
C ASN A 353 -3.93 7.49 -16.38
N LYS A 354 -4.41 8.56 -15.73
CA LYS A 354 -3.85 9.90 -15.94
C LYS A 354 -2.38 9.97 -15.49
N LEU A 355 -2.05 9.47 -14.31
CA LEU A 355 -0.67 9.49 -13.80
C LEU A 355 0.30 8.71 -14.70
N ILE A 356 -0.15 7.59 -15.27
CA ILE A 356 0.63 6.80 -16.22
C ILE A 356 0.81 7.58 -17.54
N ALA A 357 -0.27 8.14 -18.08
CA ALA A 357 -0.24 8.90 -19.33
C ALA A 357 0.65 10.14 -19.26
N ASP A 358 0.64 10.82 -18.10
CA ASP A 358 1.49 12.00 -17.84
C ASP A 358 2.96 11.62 -17.53
N GLY A 359 3.29 10.33 -17.38
CA GLY A 359 4.60 9.87 -16.94
C GLY A 359 4.96 10.26 -15.49
N THR A 360 3.95 10.65 -14.69
CA THR A 360 4.14 11.10 -13.31
C THR A 360 4.39 9.92 -12.37
N ALA A 361 3.77 8.77 -12.65
CA ALA A 361 3.97 7.57 -11.84
C ALA A 361 4.06 6.31 -12.71
N SER A 362 4.70 5.28 -12.15
CA SER A 362 4.67 3.90 -12.65
C SER A 362 3.86 3.02 -11.71
N VAL A 363 3.10 2.09 -12.27
CA VAL A 363 2.27 1.15 -11.50
C VAL A 363 2.66 -0.28 -11.82
N ARG A 364 3.33 -0.95 -10.88
CA ARG A 364 3.68 -2.37 -11.02
C ARG A 364 2.44 -3.23 -10.90
N VAL A 365 2.22 -4.11 -11.89
CA VAL A 365 1.18 -5.13 -11.81
C VAL A 365 1.73 -6.37 -11.10
N LEU A 366 1.21 -6.62 -9.90
CA LEU A 366 1.48 -7.81 -9.12
C LEU A 366 0.39 -8.83 -9.42
N ARG A 367 0.76 -10.07 -9.72
CA ARG A 367 -0.22 -11.13 -9.98
C ARG A 367 -0.45 -11.95 -8.72
N SER A 368 -1.69 -12.28 -8.44
CA SER A 368 -2.09 -13.16 -7.35
C SER A 368 -2.82 -14.38 -7.88
N PRO A 369 -2.47 -15.60 -7.45
CA PRO A 369 -3.24 -16.80 -7.76
C PRO A 369 -4.49 -16.95 -6.89
N ALA A 370 -4.73 -16.00 -5.97
CA ALA A 370 -5.89 -16.06 -5.08
C ALA A 370 -7.20 -16.00 -5.87
N GLN A 371 -8.23 -16.66 -5.34
CA GLN A 371 -9.59 -16.47 -5.78
C GLN A 371 -10.12 -15.19 -5.16
N TRP A 372 -10.66 -14.31 -5.98
CA TRP A 372 -11.42 -13.16 -5.53
C TRP A 372 -12.91 -13.52 -5.44
N PHE A 373 -13.60 -12.96 -4.44
CA PHE A 373 -15.04 -13.06 -4.33
C PHE A 373 -15.62 -11.69 -3.95
N GLY A 374 -16.58 -11.21 -4.72
CA GLY A 374 -17.44 -10.08 -4.37
C GLY A 374 -18.86 -10.57 -4.10
N VAL A 375 -19.62 -9.81 -3.33
CA VAL A 375 -21.05 -10.01 -3.20
C VAL A 375 -21.75 -9.01 -4.11
N THR A 376 -21.58 -9.20 -5.43
CA THR A 376 -22.25 -8.38 -6.45
C THR A 376 -23.74 -8.66 -6.45
N TYR A 377 -24.10 -9.93 -6.38
CA TYR A 377 -25.46 -10.44 -6.25
C TYR A 377 -25.65 -11.06 -4.87
N LYS A 378 -26.89 -11.05 -4.33
CA LYS A 378 -27.18 -11.72 -3.04
C LYS A 378 -26.90 -13.22 -3.10
N GLU A 379 -27.06 -13.79 -4.28
CA GLU A 379 -26.86 -15.18 -4.63
C GLU A 379 -25.37 -15.60 -4.60
N ASP A 380 -24.43 -14.63 -4.64
CA ASP A 380 -22.99 -14.90 -4.52
C ASP A 380 -22.57 -15.23 -3.08
N LYS A 381 -23.34 -14.77 -2.06
CA LYS A 381 -22.99 -14.99 -0.63
C LYS A 381 -22.88 -16.47 -0.24
N PRO A 382 -23.79 -17.38 -0.62
CA PRO A 382 -23.64 -18.81 -0.34
C PRO A 382 -22.36 -19.42 -0.91
N LEU A 383 -21.93 -18.99 -2.10
CA LEU A 383 -20.70 -19.46 -2.72
C LEU A 383 -19.46 -19.00 -1.94
N LEU A 384 -19.42 -17.73 -1.52
CA LEU A 384 -18.39 -17.21 -0.66
C LEU A 384 -18.29 -17.99 0.66
N VAL A 385 -19.41 -18.19 1.35
CA VAL A 385 -19.48 -18.97 2.61
C VAL A 385 -18.98 -20.41 2.40
N ALA A 386 -19.36 -21.06 1.32
CA ALA A 386 -18.91 -22.42 1.01
C ALA A 386 -17.39 -22.47 0.76
N ASN A 387 -16.83 -21.47 0.09
CA ASN A 387 -15.39 -21.38 -0.16
C ASN A 387 -14.60 -21.04 1.11
N LEU A 388 -15.10 -20.15 1.97
CA LEU A 388 -14.50 -19.88 3.28
C LEU A 388 -14.46 -21.16 4.15
N LYS A 389 -15.52 -21.95 4.16
CA LYS A 389 -15.53 -23.25 4.85
C LYS A 389 -14.49 -24.22 4.30
N LYS A 390 -14.26 -24.24 2.97
CA LYS A 390 -13.17 -25.04 2.37
C LYS A 390 -11.80 -24.55 2.82
N MET A 391 -11.58 -23.21 2.84
CA MET A 391 -10.33 -22.60 3.27
C MET A 391 -10.04 -22.86 4.75
N ILE A 392 -11.05 -22.82 5.62
CA ILE A 392 -10.93 -23.19 7.04
C ILE A 392 -10.55 -24.66 7.19
N ARG A 393 -11.22 -25.58 6.47
CA ARG A 393 -10.88 -27.01 6.49
C ARG A 393 -9.46 -27.29 5.98
N ALA A 394 -8.97 -26.48 5.05
CA ALA A 394 -7.60 -26.55 4.52
C ALA A 394 -6.57 -25.89 5.45
N GLY A 395 -6.97 -25.32 6.58
CA GLY A 395 -6.07 -24.65 7.54
C GLY A 395 -5.56 -23.28 7.09
N ILE A 396 -6.13 -22.69 6.04
CA ILE A 396 -5.78 -21.34 5.57
C ILE A 396 -6.25 -20.29 6.56
N TYR A 397 -7.45 -20.47 7.11
CA TYR A 397 -7.99 -19.67 8.19
C TYR A 397 -8.32 -20.56 9.40
N PRO A 398 -8.23 -20.04 10.64
CA PRO A 398 -8.79 -20.72 11.81
C PRO A 398 -10.31 -20.72 11.73
N GLU A 399 -10.97 -21.57 12.51
CA GLU A 399 -12.44 -21.61 12.59
C GLU A 399 -13.02 -20.28 13.08
N TYR A 400 -12.31 -19.63 14.00
CA TYR A 400 -12.65 -18.30 14.54
C TYR A 400 -11.43 -17.40 14.42
N LEU A 401 -11.57 -16.27 13.70
CA LEU A 401 -10.42 -15.40 13.37
C LEU A 401 -9.80 -14.72 14.60
N TRP A 402 -10.65 -14.41 15.60
CA TRP A 402 -10.31 -13.52 16.71
C TRP A 402 -10.26 -14.20 18.09
N ARG A 403 -10.23 -15.52 18.13
CA ARG A 403 -10.08 -16.32 19.35
C ARG A 403 -8.66 -16.76 19.60
#